data_5412238710a0e7d865d86c7f2aa9b610
#
_entry.id   5412238710a0e7d865d86c7f2aa9b610
#
_cell.length_a   1.000
_cell.length_b   1.000
_cell.length_c   1.000
_cell.angle_alpha   90.00
_cell.angle_beta   90.00
_cell.angle_gamma   90.00
#
_symmetry.space_group_name_H-M   'P 1'
#
loop_
_entity.id
_entity.type
_entity.pdbx_description
1 polymer ?
#
loop_
_entity_poly.entity_id
_entity_poly.type
_entity_poly.pdbx_seq_one_letter_code
_entity_poly.pdbx_strand_id
1 'polypeptide(L)'
;MCDEPLNLCSHEPGGEMSQPADVPEAVSAEDKLAKRILNGLGFCGHYMHFHGGGVSGKAPIICLLAKQPGGEMSQQELGMHFDLKPGSLSEILSKLEVNGLIERSRNPKDRRQLTIRLTETGRENARIDQAARIRFRERAFSALTHDEREQLAEMLEKIHVTWEELDD
;
A
#
# COMPACT_ATOMS: atom_id res chain seq x y z
N MET A 1 -54.43 -35.19 41.66
CA MET A 1 -54.35 -34.67 43.05
C MET A 1 -53.31 -33.60 43.07
N CYS A 2 -53.82 -32.36 43.18
CA CYS A 2 -53.20 -31.09 43.62
C CYS A 2 -52.09 -30.57 42.65
N ASP A 3 -52.38 -29.71 41.75
CA ASP A 3 -52.78 -28.29 41.81
C ASP A 3 -51.97 -27.46 42.80
N GLU A 4 -51.12 -26.58 42.26
CA GLU A 4 -51.19 -25.16 42.58
C GLU A 4 -50.25 -24.34 41.66
N PRO A 5 -50.71 -23.17 41.18
CA PRO A 5 -49.91 -22.38 40.27
C PRO A 5 -49.14 -21.31 41.03
N LEU A 6 -47.86 -21.13 40.74
CA LEU A 6 -47.03 -20.05 41.25
C LEU A 6 -47.10 -18.81 40.39
N ASN A 7 -47.61 -17.83 41.04
CA ASN A 7 -47.83 -16.46 40.84
C ASN A 7 -46.77 -15.70 39.99
N LEU A 8 -47.31 -14.95 39.02
CA LEU A 8 -46.59 -13.95 38.22
C LEU A 8 -46.05 -12.82 39.07
N CYS A 9 -44.78 -12.56 38.94
CA CYS A 9 -44.22 -11.23 39.18
C CYS A 9 -44.11 -10.48 37.85
N SER A 10 -44.98 -9.49 37.73
CA SER A 10 -44.95 -8.44 36.72
C SER A 10 -43.66 -7.63 36.85
N HIS A 11 -42.80 -7.73 35.87
CA HIS A 11 -41.72 -6.78 35.68
C HIS A 11 -41.97 -6.05 34.34
N GLU A 12 -42.37 -4.81 34.44
CA GLU A 12 -42.43 -3.91 33.31
C GLU A 12 -41.01 -3.58 32.85
N PRO A 13 -40.66 -3.72 31.58
CA PRO A 13 -39.45 -3.14 31.04
C PRO A 13 -39.75 -1.74 30.49
N GLY A 14 -39.62 -0.76 31.35
CA GLY A 14 -39.41 0.61 30.92
C GLY A 14 -37.96 0.81 30.45
N GLY A 15 -37.64 0.35 29.29
CA GLY A 15 -36.39 0.63 28.60
C GLY A 15 -36.71 1.40 27.32
N GLU A 16 -36.48 2.70 27.35
CA GLU A 16 -36.44 3.54 26.15
C GLU A 16 -35.45 2.89 25.19
N MET A 17 -35.98 2.31 24.12
CA MET A 17 -35.17 1.92 22.98
C MET A 17 -34.65 3.22 22.35
N SER A 18 -33.37 3.53 22.60
CA SER A 18 -32.63 4.51 21.84
C SER A 18 -32.80 4.19 20.36
N GLN A 19 -33.44 5.06 19.63
CA GLN A 19 -33.58 4.98 18.19
C GLN A 19 -32.17 4.86 17.58
N PRO A 20 -31.92 3.97 16.62
CA PRO A 20 -30.66 3.98 15.89
C PRO A 20 -30.51 5.33 15.22
N ALA A 21 -29.33 5.93 15.38
CA ALA A 21 -28.97 7.20 14.78
C ALA A 21 -29.38 7.20 13.31
N ASP A 22 -30.08 8.27 12.91
CA ASP A 22 -30.56 8.57 11.59
C ASP A 22 -29.45 8.32 10.55
N VAL A 23 -29.51 7.21 9.83
CA VAL A 23 -28.72 7.00 8.63
C VAL A 23 -29.38 7.87 7.56
N PRO A 24 -28.70 8.89 7.02
CA PRO A 24 -29.32 9.81 6.08
C PRO A 24 -29.81 9.03 4.86
N GLU A 25 -31.13 9.02 4.65
CA GLU A 25 -31.87 8.18 3.70
C GLU A 25 -31.78 8.64 2.24
N ALA A 26 -30.95 9.61 1.94
CA ALA A 26 -30.68 10.05 0.58
C ALA A 26 -29.18 10.22 0.33
N VAL A 27 -28.54 9.18 -0.17
CA VAL A 27 -27.18 9.26 -0.72
C VAL A 27 -27.17 10.34 -1.81
N SER A 28 -26.52 11.48 -1.54
CA SER A 28 -26.48 12.61 -2.47
C SER A 28 -25.81 12.22 -3.79
N ALA A 29 -26.05 12.98 -4.85
CA ALA A 29 -25.36 12.80 -6.12
C ALA A 29 -23.83 12.93 -5.95
N GLU A 30 -23.40 13.83 -5.07
CA GLU A 30 -22.00 14.03 -4.71
C GLU A 30 -21.39 12.81 -4.01
N ASP A 31 -22.09 12.18 -3.06
CA ASP A 31 -21.63 10.98 -2.40
C ASP A 31 -21.51 9.81 -3.37
N LYS A 32 -22.46 9.67 -4.32
CA LYS A 32 -22.35 8.67 -5.39
C LYS A 32 -21.16 8.89 -6.29
N LEU A 33 -20.85 10.15 -6.62
CA LEU A 33 -19.69 10.52 -7.41
C LEU A 33 -18.39 10.22 -6.65
N ALA A 34 -18.31 10.64 -5.38
CA ALA A 34 -17.15 10.37 -4.51
C ALA A 34 -16.87 8.86 -4.39
N LYS A 35 -17.90 8.05 -4.15
CA LYS A 35 -17.78 6.57 -4.12
C LYS A 35 -17.27 6.00 -5.44
N ARG A 36 -17.74 6.52 -6.58
CA ARG A 36 -17.27 6.06 -7.89
C ARG A 36 -15.79 6.38 -8.11
N ILE A 37 -15.33 7.57 -7.69
CA ILE A 37 -13.93 7.97 -7.77
C ILE A 37 -13.08 7.07 -6.86
N LEU A 38 -13.46 6.91 -5.60
CA LEU A 38 -12.73 6.08 -4.62
C LEU A 38 -12.62 4.63 -5.07
N ASN A 39 -13.70 4.06 -5.63
CA ASN A 39 -13.68 2.71 -6.19
C ASN A 39 -12.71 2.60 -7.37
N GLY A 40 -12.67 3.61 -8.24
CA GLY A 40 -11.72 3.67 -9.36
C GLY A 40 -10.27 3.75 -8.89
N LEU A 41 -9.98 4.62 -7.94
CA LEU A 41 -8.65 4.73 -7.34
C LEU A 41 -8.24 3.44 -6.62
N GLY A 42 -9.16 2.82 -5.87
CA GLY A 42 -8.93 1.55 -5.19
C GLY A 42 -8.60 0.44 -6.18
N PHE A 43 -9.33 0.32 -7.29
CA PHE A 43 -9.04 -0.63 -8.36
C PHE A 43 -7.65 -0.38 -8.98
N CYS A 44 -7.34 0.87 -9.31
CA CYS A 44 -6.04 1.23 -9.88
C CYS A 44 -4.89 0.92 -8.91
N GLY A 45 -5.05 1.24 -7.63
CA GLY A 45 -4.07 0.93 -6.59
C GLY A 45 -3.84 -0.58 -6.45
N HIS A 46 -4.92 -1.36 -6.38
CA HIS A 46 -4.85 -2.82 -6.33
C HIS A 46 -4.15 -3.38 -7.58
N TYR A 47 -4.55 -2.95 -8.77
CA TYR A 47 -3.94 -3.40 -10.02
C TYR A 47 -2.43 -3.10 -10.06
N MET A 48 -2.02 -1.88 -9.71
CA MET A 48 -0.61 -1.50 -9.64
C MET A 48 0.19 -2.36 -8.66
N HIS A 49 -0.42 -2.70 -7.52
CA HIS A 49 0.22 -3.55 -6.50
C HIS A 49 0.54 -4.94 -7.03
N PHE A 50 -0.40 -5.57 -7.73
CA PHE A 50 -0.25 -6.97 -8.18
C PHE A 50 0.39 -7.13 -9.55
N HIS A 51 0.30 -6.13 -10.44
CA HIS A 51 0.73 -6.23 -11.84
C HIS A 51 1.98 -5.41 -12.19
N GLY A 52 2.81 -5.09 -11.21
CA GLY A 52 4.15 -4.51 -11.46
C GLY A 52 4.18 -3.00 -11.67
N GLY A 53 3.03 -2.32 -11.63
CA GLY A 53 2.97 -0.86 -11.55
C GLY A 53 3.30 -0.33 -10.14
N GLY A 54 3.20 -1.20 -9.12
CA GLY A 54 3.27 -0.83 -7.73
C GLY A 54 4.65 -0.45 -7.21
N VAL A 55 4.64 0.38 -6.19
CA VAL A 55 5.82 0.86 -5.47
C VAL A 55 6.19 0.01 -4.26
N SER A 56 5.43 -1.06 -3.97
CA SER A 56 5.64 -1.90 -2.79
C SER A 56 6.22 -3.29 -3.10
N GLY A 57 6.86 -3.89 -2.11
CA GLY A 57 7.40 -5.24 -2.18
C GLY A 57 8.88 -5.34 -2.58
N LYS A 58 9.26 -6.46 -3.18
CA LYS A 58 10.68 -6.78 -3.49
C LYS A 58 11.27 -5.95 -4.63
N ALA A 59 10.48 -5.71 -5.67
CA ALA A 59 10.92 -5.05 -6.90
C ALA A 59 11.43 -3.60 -6.69
N PRO A 60 10.81 -2.75 -5.87
CA PRO A 60 11.35 -1.41 -5.61
C PRO A 60 12.75 -1.43 -5.03
N ILE A 61 13.04 -2.33 -4.08
CA ILE A 61 14.35 -2.43 -3.42
C ILE A 61 15.43 -2.83 -4.41
N ILE A 62 15.23 -3.89 -5.21
CA ILE A 62 16.23 -4.33 -6.19
C ILE A 62 16.43 -3.29 -7.31
N CYS A 63 15.37 -2.61 -7.73
CA CYS A 63 15.46 -1.53 -8.72
C CYS A 63 16.20 -0.29 -8.17
N LEU A 64 16.05 0.04 -6.88
CA LEU A 64 16.80 1.10 -6.24
C LEU A 64 18.28 0.73 -6.15
N LEU A 65 18.60 -0.46 -5.64
CA LEU A 65 19.97 -0.96 -5.56
C LEU A 65 20.67 -0.97 -6.92
N ALA A 66 19.94 -1.36 -7.98
CA ALA A 66 20.50 -1.38 -9.34
C ALA A 66 20.91 0.01 -9.85
N LYS A 67 20.37 1.09 -9.31
CA LYS A 67 20.72 2.48 -9.63
C LYS A 67 21.91 3.00 -8.83
N GLN A 68 22.27 2.31 -7.75
CA GLN A 68 23.37 2.76 -6.90
C GLN A 68 24.74 2.33 -7.45
N PRO A 69 25.79 3.11 -7.21
CA PRO A 69 27.15 2.70 -7.53
C PRO A 69 27.49 1.35 -6.89
N GLY A 70 27.98 0.39 -7.69
CA GLY A 70 28.28 -0.97 -7.22
C GLY A 70 27.06 -1.84 -6.94
N GLY A 71 25.84 -1.31 -7.05
CA GLY A 71 24.61 -2.08 -6.77
C GLY A 71 24.41 -2.37 -5.29
N GLU A 72 24.88 -1.48 -4.42
CA GLU A 72 24.83 -1.67 -2.96
C GLU A 72 24.41 -0.42 -2.19
N MET A 73 23.87 -0.62 -0.99
CA MET A 73 23.40 0.40 -0.09
C MET A 73 23.36 -0.16 1.33
N SER A 74 23.46 0.69 2.36
CA SER A 74 23.27 0.23 3.73
C SER A 74 21.79 -0.09 4.01
N GLN A 75 21.55 -1.02 4.94
CA GLN A 75 20.18 -1.33 5.37
C GLN A 75 19.47 -0.12 5.96
N GLN A 76 20.21 0.77 6.65
CA GLN A 76 19.66 1.99 7.24
C GLN A 76 19.18 2.97 6.17
N GLU A 77 19.98 3.20 5.12
CA GLU A 77 19.62 4.07 3.99
C GLU A 77 18.39 3.52 3.25
N LEU A 78 18.32 2.19 3.07
CA LEU A 78 17.12 1.54 2.50
C LEU A 78 15.87 1.77 3.36
N GLY A 79 16.00 1.67 4.69
CA GLY A 79 14.91 1.93 5.64
C GLY A 79 14.39 3.36 5.53
N MET A 80 15.29 4.33 5.49
CA MET A 80 14.95 5.75 5.33
C MET A 80 14.30 6.04 3.96
N HIS A 81 14.83 5.43 2.89
CA HIS A 81 14.32 5.67 1.54
C HIS A 81 12.88 5.18 1.33
N PHE A 82 12.50 4.07 1.97
CA PHE A 82 11.19 3.46 1.82
C PHE A 82 10.25 3.74 3.01
N ASP A 83 10.68 4.53 3.98
CA ASP A 83 9.95 4.77 5.23
C ASP A 83 9.46 3.46 5.89
N LEU A 84 10.33 2.46 5.94
CA LEU A 84 10.02 1.13 6.47
C LEU A 84 10.53 0.96 7.89
N LYS A 85 9.67 0.43 8.75
CA LYS A 85 10.09 -0.03 10.08
C LYS A 85 11.18 -1.11 9.95
N PRO A 86 12.18 -1.14 10.82
CA PRO A 86 13.32 -2.09 10.73
C PRO A 86 12.91 -3.55 10.61
N GLY A 87 11.84 -3.98 11.30
CA GLY A 87 11.31 -5.35 11.23
C GLY A 87 10.77 -5.69 9.85
N SER A 88 9.93 -4.81 9.27
CA SER A 88 9.35 -4.99 7.94
C SER A 88 10.43 -5.04 6.86
N LEU A 89 11.41 -4.13 6.92
CA LEU A 89 12.54 -4.14 6.00
C LEU A 89 13.33 -5.44 6.11
N SER A 90 13.64 -5.88 7.34
CA SER A 90 14.40 -7.11 7.59
C SER A 90 13.69 -8.34 7.00
N GLU A 91 12.37 -8.43 7.10
CA GLU A 91 11.58 -9.52 6.50
C GLU A 91 11.67 -9.51 4.97
N ILE A 92 11.53 -8.32 4.34
CA ILE A 92 11.64 -8.18 2.88
C ILE A 92 13.04 -8.58 2.41
N LEU A 93 14.09 -8.08 3.09
CA LEU A 93 15.48 -8.40 2.77
C LEU A 93 15.77 -9.90 2.93
N SER A 94 15.22 -10.55 3.97
CA SER A 94 15.38 -12.00 4.14
C SER A 94 14.75 -12.77 2.98
N LYS A 95 13.57 -12.36 2.51
CA LYS A 95 12.92 -12.97 1.33
C LYS A 95 13.74 -12.75 0.03
N LEU A 96 14.37 -11.58 -0.12
CA LEU A 96 15.24 -11.29 -1.27
C LEU A 96 16.52 -12.14 -1.23
N GLU A 97 17.13 -12.28 -0.06
CA GLU A 97 18.35 -13.09 0.13
C GLU A 97 18.10 -14.58 -0.10
N VAL A 98 17.01 -15.14 0.47
CA VAL A 98 16.60 -16.53 0.22
C VAL A 98 16.35 -16.82 -1.27
N ASN A 99 15.84 -15.82 -2.01
CA ASN A 99 15.68 -15.93 -3.46
C ASN A 99 16.98 -15.66 -4.26
N GLY A 100 18.10 -15.44 -3.60
CA GLY A 100 19.39 -15.20 -4.24
C GLY A 100 19.50 -13.89 -5.00
N LEU A 101 18.65 -12.90 -4.69
CA LEU A 101 18.64 -11.61 -5.39
C LEU A 101 19.58 -10.58 -4.77
N ILE A 102 19.86 -10.73 -3.48
CA ILE A 102 20.79 -9.88 -2.70
C ILE A 102 21.68 -10.73 -1.82
N GLU A 103 22.78 -10.13 -1.41
CA GLU A 103 23.67 -10.60 -0.35
C GLU A 103 23.74 -9.55 0.76
N ARG A 104 23.81 -10.01 2.01
CA ARG A 104 24.02 -9.15 3.16
C ARG A 104 25.41 -9.38 3.72
N SER A 105 26.16 -8.30 3.91
CA SER A 105 27.49 -8.33 4.50
C SER A 105 27.62 -7.26 5.59
N ARG A 106 28.52 -7.47 6.53
CA ARG A 106 28.88 -6.43 7.51
C ARG A 106 29.81 -5.43 6.85
N ASN A 107 29.54 -4.12 7.06
CA ASN A 107 30.45 -3.09 6.59
C ASN A 107 31.83 -3.27 7.26
N PRO A 108 32.94 -3.38 6.50
CA PRO A 108 34.26 -3.55 7.07
C PRO A 108 34.71 -2.39 7.98
N LYS A 109 34.20 -1.18 7.73
CA LYS A 109 34.51 0.05 8.47
C LYS A 109 33.65 0.24 9.72
N ASP A 110 32.43 -0.28 9.70
CA ASP A 110 31.47 -0.26 10.82
C ASP A 110 30.66 -1.56 10.85
N ARG A 111 31.09 -2.50 11.71
CA ARG A 111 30.44 -3.82 11.84
C ARG A 111 29.00 -3.78 12.36
N ARG A 112 28.52 -2.62 12.81
CA ARG A 112 27.13 -2.42 13.23
C ARG A 112 26.21 -2.22 12.03
N GLN A 113 26.78 -1.80 10.89
CA GLN A 113 26.02 -1.57 9.66
C GLN A 113 26.04 -2.80 8.76
N LEU A 114 24.87 -3.13 8.22
CA LEU A 114 24.71 -4.14 7.17
C LEU A 114 24.67 -3.44 5.82
N THR A 115 25.49 -3.91 4.91
CA THR A 115 25.49 -3.53 3.50
C THR A 115 24.71 -4.57 2.73
N ILE A 116 23.77 -4.13 1.92
CA ILE A 116 22.93 -4.92 1.04
C ILE A 116 23.45 -4.71 -0.38
N ARG A 117 23.80 -5.80 -1.04
CA ARG A 117 24.35 -5.80 -2.42
C ARG A 117 23.52 -6.68 -3.33
N LEU A 118 23.26 -6.23 -4.55
CA LEU A 118 22.67 -7.07 -5.58
C LEU A 118 23.63 -8.18 -6.04
N THR A 119 23.11 -9.39 -6.15
CA THR A 119 23.75 -10.47 -6.90
C THR A 119 23.60 -10.24 -8.41
N GLU A 120 24.25 -11.06 -9.23
CA GLU A 120 24.03 -11.04 -10.67
C GLU A 120 22.56 -11.37 -11.03
N THR A 121 21.99 -12.37 -10.36
CA THR A 121 20.57 -12.71 -10.49
C THR A 121 19.68 -11.52 -10.09
N GLY A 122 20.04 -10.81 -9.03
CA GLY A 122 19.33 -9.59 -8.61
C GLY A 122 19.38 -8.48 -9.65
N ARG A 123 20.51 -8.27 -10.30
CA ARG A 123 20.66 -7.27 -11.38
C ARG A 123 19.78 -7.61 -12.58
N GLU A 124 19.77 -8.87 -13.01
CA GLU A 124 18.94 -9.30 -14.12
C GLU A 124 17.44 -9.17 -13.77
N ASN A 125 17.03 -9.55 -12.57
CA ASN A 125 15.65 -9.33 -12.12
C ASN A 125 15.28 -7.84 -12.09
N ALA A 126 16.18 -6.97 -11.59
CA ALA A 126 15.94 -5.53 -11.61
C ALA A 126 15.76 -5.00 -13.05
N ARG A 127 16.53 -5.50 -14.01
CA ARG A 127 16.42 -5.13 -15.43
C ARG A 127 15.09 -5.57 -16.03
N ILE A 128 14.64 -6.80 -15.72
CA ILE A 128 13.35 -7.34 -16.17
C ILE A 128 12.19 -6.52 -15.58
N ASP A 129 12.24 -6.26 -14.29
CA ASP A 129 11.21 -5.46 -13.59
C ASP A 129 11.15 -4.04 -14.13
N GLN A 130 12.31 -3.41 -14.36
CA GLN A 130 12.36 -2.07 -14.94
C GLN A 130 11.76 -2.04 -16.35
N ALA A 131 12.07 -3.00 -17.19
CA ALA A 131 11.50 -3.12 -18.53
C ALA A 131 9.98 -3.34 -18.49
N ALA A 132 9.49 -4.16 -17.54
CA ALA A 132 8.06 -4.37 -17.34
C ALA A 132 7.34 -3.08 -16.90
N ARG A 133 7.95 -2.29 -15.99
CA ARG A 133 7.41 -1.00 -15.55
C ARG A 133 7.37 0.05 -16.68
N ILE A 134 8.38 0.06 -17.55
CA ILE A 134 8.38 0.95 -18.73
C ILE A 134 7.21 0.58 -19.63
N ARG A 135 7.08 -0.71 -20.01
CA ARG A 135 5.98 -1.20 -20.85
C ARG A 135 4.60 -0.93 -20.22
N PHE A 136 4.50 -1.06 -18.90
CA PHE A 136 3.25 -0.73 -18.20
C PHE A 136 2.91 0.75 -18.34
N ARG A 137 3.87 1.67 -18.05
CA ARG A 137 3.64 3.12 -18.16
C ARG A 137 3.25 3.56 -19.57
N GLU A 138 3.86 2.98 -20.60
CA GLU A 138 3.52 3.26 -22.00
C GLU A 138 2.07 2.92 -22.35
N ARG A 139 1.51 1.91 -21.70
CA ARG A 139 0.18 1.37 -21.98
C ARG A 139 -0.90 1.79 -20.98
N ALA A 140 -0.52 2.08 -19.75
CA ALA A 140 -1.46 2.30 -18.65
C ALA A 140 -2.48 3.42 -18.93
N PHE A 141 -2.06 4.42 -19.67
CA PHE A 141 -2.88 5.59 -20.00
C PHE A 141 -3.16 5.73 -21.50
N SER A 142 -3.07 4.63 -22.26
CA SER A 142 -3.25 4.67 -23.72
C SER A 142 -4.68 5.05 -24.15
N ALA A 143 -5.67 4.90 -23.27
CA ALA A 143 -7.05 5.31 -23.50
C ALA A 143 -7.28 6.82 -23.34
N LEU A 144 -6.31 7.56 -22.80
CA LEU A 144 -6.39 8.98 -22.52
C LEU A 144 -5.55 9.78 -23.54
N THR A 145 -6.06 10.92 -23.94
CA THR A 145 -5.29 11.93 -24.69
C THR A 145 -4.19 12.53 -23.79
N HIS A 146 -3.30 13.31 -24.37
CA HIS A 146 -2.24 13.99 -23.61
C HIS A 146 -2.83 14.94 -22.55
N ASP A 147 -3.78 15.78 -22.97
CA ASP A 147 -4.43 16.77 -22.09
C ASP A 147 -5.20 16.09 -20.94
N GLU A 148 -5.89 14.98 -21.21
CA GLU A 148 -6.57 14.19 -20.16
C GLU A 148 -5.59 13.58 -19.15
N ARG A 149 -4.38 13.20 -19.59
CA ARG A 149 -3.34 12.71 -18.68
C ARG A 149 -2.79 13.81 -17.79
N GLU A 150 -2.57 15.01 -18.33
CA GLU A 150 -2.14 16.17 -17.56
C GLU A 150 -3.22 16.57 -16.54
N GLN A 151 -4.48 16.66 -16.96
CA GLN A 151 -5.59 16.94 -16.05
C GLN A 151 -5.73 15.89 -14.95
N LEU A 152 -5.58 14.62 -15.28
CA LEU A 152 -5.62 13.55 -14.28
C LEU A 152 -4.48 13.69 -13.27
N ALA A 153 -3.27 13.99 -13.71
CA ALA A 153 -2.12 14.19 -12.82
C ALA A 153 -2.38 15.37 -11.86
N GLU A 154 -2.84 16.53 -12.38
CA GLU A 154 -3.18 17.69 -11.55
C GLU A 154 -4.29 17.39 -10.52
N MET A 155 -5.32 16.62 -10.93
CA MET A 155 -6.40 16.23 -10.01
C MET A 155 -5.90 15.29 -8.90
N LEU A 156 -5.02 14.34 -9.23
CA LEU A 156 -4.42 13.43 -8.25
C LEU A 156 -3.52 14.18 -7.26
N GLU A 157 -2.75 15.18 -7.73
CA GLU A 157 -1.93 16.03 -6.87
C GLU A 157 -2.80 16.83 -5.87
N LYS A 158 -3.92 17.41 -6.31
CA LYS A 158 -4.87 18.11 -5.44
C LYS A 158 -5.46 17.18 -4.39
N ILE A 159 -5.86 15.97 -4.78
CA ILE A 159 -6.40 14.96 -3.87
C ILE A 159 -5.33 14.56 -2.84
N HIS A 160 -4.09 14.36 -3.26
CA HIS A 160 -2.97 13.99 -2.39
C HIS A 160 -2.79 15.03 -1.27
N VAL A 161 -2.65 16.31 -1.63
CA VAL A 161 -2.50 17.40 -0.65
C VAL A 161 -3.67 17.41 0.36
N THR A 162 -4.91 17.28 -0.12
CA THR A 162 -6.08 17.27 0.74
C THR A 162 -6.07 16.07 1.70
N TRP A 163 -5.63 14.90 1.26
CA TRP A 163 -5.61 13.71 2.12
C TRP A 163 -4.48 13.74 3.16
N GLU A 164 -3.35 14.37 2.87
CA GLU A 164 -2.32 14.62 3.89
C GLU A 164 -2.85 15.50 5.02
N GLU A 165 -3.71 16.49 4.72
CA GLU A 165 -4.35 17.36 5.72
C GLU A 165 -5.44 16.65 6.56
N LEU A 166 -5.99 15.51 6.10
CA LEU A 166 -6.98 14.74 6.85
C LEU A 166 -6.36 13.83 7.93
N ASP A 167 -5.06 13.53 7.82
CA ASP A 167 -4.34 12.66 8.75
C ASP A 167 -3.65 13.46 9.89
N ASP A 168 -3.68 14.81 9.85
CA ASP A 168 -3.21 15.72 10.90
C ASP A 168 -4.35 16.05 11.92
#